data_99dd999e0237d7ae1b60f52cc9cb9886
#
_entry.id   99dd999e0237d7ae1b60f52cc9cb9886
#
_cell.length_a   1.000
_cell.length_b   1.000
_cell.length_c   1.000
_cell.angle_alpha   90.00
_cell.angle_beta   90.00
_cell.angle_gamma   90.00
#
_symmetry.space_group_name_H-M   'P 1'
#
loop_
_entity.id
_entity.type
_entity.pdbx_description
1 polymer ?
#
loop_
_entity_poly.entity_id
_entity_poly.type
_entity_poly.pdbx_seq_one_letter_code
_entity_poly.pdbx_strand_id
1 'polypeptide(L)'
;MAAGAAACPEAEELEADFENTENNNNTNRIFMKKGTVIAIAVVALIAIWSVAAYNGLVSKEENVKKAWSQVENQYQRRSDLIPNLVATVKGYASHESQTLQEVTEARASATRITVDTDNLTPEAMLAYQDAQGQVGAALGRLLMIQESYPELKANQNFLELQTQLEGTENRISVERKRFNEEAQIYNTSLRRFPQNIIAGITGFVPKPYFESNDGSDQAPTVEF
;
A
#
# COMPACT_ATOMS: atom_id res chain seq x y z
N MET A 1 -75.21 -65.21 -27.33
CA MET A 1 -74.40 -64.47 -28.32
C MET A 1 -73.77 -63.26 -27.62
N ALA A 2 -72.53 -63.43 -27.28
CA ALA A 2 -71.73 -62.34 -26.66
C ALA A 2 -70.77 -61.86 -27.76
N ALA A 3 -70.98 -60.60 -28.16
CA ALA A 3 -70.02 -59.94 -29.04
C ALA A 3 -68.94 -59.23 -28.17
N GLY A 4 -67.77 -59.78 -28.24
CA GLY A 4 -66.61 -59.14 -27.68
C GLY A 4 -66.19 -57.93 -28.54
N ALA A 5 -66.19 -56.77 -27.98
CA ALA A 5 -65.62 -55.60 -28.60
C ALA A 5 -64.09 -55.71 -28.48
N ALA A 6 -63.40 -55.94 -29.61
CA ALA A 6 -61.95 -55.85 -29.68
C ALA A 6 -61.59 -54.37 -29.61
N ALA A 7 -60.84 -54.01 -28.62
CA ALA A 7 -60.22 -52.70 -28.46
C ALA A 7 -59.18 -52.51 -29.61
N CYS A 8 -59.26 -51.36 -30.31
CA CYS A 8 -58.34 -50.99 -31.35
C CYS A 8 -56.96 -50.76 -30.86
N PRO A 9 -55.92 -51.48 -31.31
CA PRO A 9 -54.52 -51.30 -30.81
C PRO A 9 -53.94 -49.91 -31.09
N GLU A 10 -54.49 -49.17 -32.01
CA GLU A 10 -54.06 -47.80 -32.36
C GLU A 10 -54.36 -46.74 -31.21
N ALA A 11 -55.41 -47.02 -30.44
CA ALA A 11 -55.77 -46.08 -29.32
C ALA A 11 -54.79 -46.21 -28.14
N GLU A 12 -54.33 -47.43 -27.86
CA GLU A 12 -53.36 -47.68 -26.76
C GLU A 12 -51.95 -47.17 -27.09
N GLU A 13 -51.49 -47.19 -28.34
CA GLU A 13 -50.22 -46.61 -28.81
C GLU A 13 -50.27 -45.07 -28.74
N LEU A 14 -51.39 -44.43 -29.10
CA LEU A 14 -51.55 -42.98 -29.05
C LEU A 14 -51.61 -42.45 -27.58
N GLU A 15 -52.21 -43.18 -26.65
CA GLU A 15 -52.17 -42.80 -25.24
C GLU A 15 -50.79 -42.96 -24.64
N ALA A 16 -50.05 -44.00 -24.93
CA ALA A 16 -48.69 -44.23 -24.48
C ALA A 16 -47.71 -43.15 -25.02
N ASP A 17 -47.87 -42.71 -26.28
CA ASP A 17 -47.04 -41.62 -26.86
C ASP A 17 -47.38 -40.24 -26.25
N PHE A 18 -48.67 -40.02 -25.87
CA PHE A 18 -49.06 -38.77 -25.22
C PHE A 18 -48.55 -38.70 -23.77
N GLU A 19 -48.63 -39.80 -23.03
CA GLU A 19 -48.09 -39.89 -21.66
C GLU A 19 -46.55 -39.74 -21.65
N ASN A 20 -45.87 -40.32 -22.64
CA ASN A 20 -44.42 -40.21 -22.74
C ASN A 20 -43.95 -38.81 -23.13
N THR A 21 -44.74 -38.09 -23.94
CA THR A 21 -44.46 -36.70 -24.31
C THR A 21 -44.72 -35.72 -23.18
N GLU A 22 -45.78 -35.92 -22.37
CA GLU A 22 -46.04 -35.10 -21.18
C GLU A 22 -44.98 -35.32 -20.10
N ASN A 23 -44.57 -36.57 -19.90
CA ASN A 23 -43.55 -36.92 -18.89
C ASN A 23 -42.18 -36.37 -19.28
N ASN A 24 -41.82 -36.39 -20.58
CA ASN A 24 -40.58 -35.81 -21.10
C ASN A 24 -40.56 -34.29 -21.01
N ASN A 25 -41.68 -33.63 -21.27
CA ASN A 25 -41.83 -32.16 -21.13
C ASN A 25 -41.78 -31.70 -19.64
N ASN A 26 -42.32 -32.50 -18.74
CA ASN A 26 -42.31 -32.21 -17.31
C ASN A 26 -40.91 -32.41 -16.71
N THR A 27 -40.20 -33.45 -17.13
CA THR A 27 -38.81 -33.74 -16.74
C THR A 27 -37.87 -32.64 -17.27
N ASN A 28 -38.00 -32.20 -18.50
CA ASN A 28 -37.21 -31.09 -19.05
C ASN A 28 -37.51 -29.75 -18.37
N ARG A 29 -38.74 -29.46 -17.97
CA ARG A 29 -39.10 -28.27 -17.16
C ARG A 29 -38.52 -28.29 -15.77
N ILE A 30 -38.43 -29.47 -15.14
CA ILE A 30 -37.82 -29.64 -13.82
C ILE A 30 -36.29 -29.49 -13.90
N PHE A 31 -35.67 -30.04 -14.91
CA PHE A 31 -34.22 -29.90 -15.18
C PHE A 31 -33.85 -28.45 -15.51
N MET A 32 -34.62 -27.74 -16.33
CA MET A 32 -34.41 -26.31 -16.61
C MET A 32 -34.57 -25.46 -15.36
N LYS A 33 -35.57 -25.71 -14.52
CA LYS A 33 -35.75 -24.98 -13.22
C LYS A 33 -34.58 -25.23 -12.24
N LYS A 34 -34.09 -26.45 -12.15
CA LYS A 34 -32.93 -26.79 -11.32
C LYS A 34 -31.64 -26.13 -11.83
N GLY A 35 -31.39 -26.17 -13.14
CA GLY A 35 -30.26 -25.49 -13.76
C GLY A 35 -30.27 -23.98 -13.56
N THR A 36 -31.45 -23.34 -13.67
CA THR A 36 -31.60 -21.90 -13.45
C THR A 36 -31.35 -21.53 -11.97
N VAL A 37 -31.84 -22.31 -11.03
CA VAL A 37 -31.59 -22.10 -9.59
C VAL A 37 -30.10 -22.23 -9.27
N ILE A 38 -29.41 -23.24 -9.83
CA ILE A 38 -27.96 -23.42 -9.65
C ILE A 38 -27.20 -22.24 -10.27
N ALA A 39 -27.58 -21.79 -11.47
CA ALA A 39 -26.96 -20.63 -12.09
C ALA A 39 -27.08 -19.35 -11.25
N ILE A 40 -28.28 -19.08 -10.71
CA ILE A 40 -28.52 -17.95 -9.82
C ILE A 40 -27.68 -18.07 -8.53
N ALA A 41 -27.62 -19.26 -7.93
CA ALA A 41 -26.81 -19.49 -6.74
C ALA A 41 -25.31 -19.24 -7.00
N VAL A 42 -24.79 -19.71 -8.14
CA VAL A 42 -23.39 -19.45 -8.54
C VAL A 42 -23.12 -17.96 -8.73
N VAL A 43 -24.01 -17.25 -9.43
CA VAL A 43 -23.90 -15.79 -9.61
C VAL A 43 -23.93 -15.05 -8.27
N ALA A 44 -24.82 -15.45 -7.35
CA ALA A 44 -24.88 -14.86 -6.02
C ALA A 44 -23.60 -15.11 -5.21
N LEU A 45 -23.02 -16.30 -5.27
CA LEU A 45 -21.75 -16.63 -4.63
C LEU A 45 -20.60 -15.80 -5.20
N ILE A 46 -20.52 -15.63 -6.52
CA ILE A 46 -19.52 -14.79 -7.17
C ILE A 46 -19.67 -13.32 -6.72
N ALA A 47 -20.91 -12.82 -6.66
CA ALA A 47 -21.18 -11.45 -6.21
C ALA A 47 -20.74 -11.22 -4.76
N ILE A 48 -21.10 -12.11 -3.85
CA ILE A 48 -20.68 -12.04 -2.44
C ILE A 48 -19.16 -12.08 -2.31
N TRP A 49 -18.52 -13.02 -3.04
CA TRP A 49 -17.07 -13.12 -3.05
C TRP A 49 -16.41 -11.85 -3.62
N SER A 50 -16.95 -11.25 -4.70
CA SER A 50 -16.42 -10.02 -5.30
C SER A 50 -16.45 -8.85 -4.33
N VAL A 51 -17.54 -8.69 -3.56
CA VAL A 51 -17.65 -7.65 -2.53
C VAL A 51 -16.62 -7.89 -1.42
N ALA A 52 -16.46 -9.12 -0.96
CA ALA A 52 -15.47 -9.45 0.06
C ALA A 52 -14.03 -9.20 -0.44
N ALA A 53 -13.73 -9.55 -1.68
CA ALA A 53 -12.42 -9.30 -2.30
C ALA A 53 -12.14 -7.79 -2.44
N TYR A 54 -13.11 -7.00 -2.89
CA TYR A 54 -13.01 -5.56 -2.98
C TYR A 54 -12.73 -4.92 -1.61
N ASN A 55 -13.53 -5.24 -0.60
CA ASN A 55 -13.33 -4.73 0.76
C ASN A 55 -11.97 -5.13 1.34
N GLY A 56 -11.49 -6.32 1.00
CA GLY A 56 -10.16 -6.79 1.37
C GLY A 56 -9.03 -5.98 0.72
N LEU A 57 -9.18 -5.53 -0.53
CA LEU A 57 -8.22 -4.65 -1.21
C LEU A 57 -8.24 -3.25 -0.62
N VAL A 58 -9.43 -2.68 -0.39
CA VAL A 58 -9.58 -1.38 0.28
C VAL A 58 -8.90 -1.37 1.64
N SER A 59 -9.11 -2.40 2.46
CA SER A 59 -8.48 -2.50 3.78
C SER A 59 -6.95 -2.50 3.71
N LYS A 60 -6.37 -3.17 2.71
CA LYS A 60 -4.91 -3.21 2.52
C LYS A 60 -4.38 -1.86 2.01
N GLU A 61 -5.09 -1.19 1.11
CA GLU A 61 -4.74 0.15 0.66
C GLU A 61 -4.73 1.14 1.83
N GLU A 62 -5.73 1.08 2.69
CA GLU A 62 -5.79 1.91 3.91
C GLU A 62 -4.64 1.62 4.88
N ASN A 63 -4.18 0.37 4.97
CA ASN A 63 -2.98 0.03 5.75
C ASN A 63 -1.73 0.68 5.17
N VAL A 64 -1.58 0.72 3.84
CA VAL A 64 -0.47 1.42 3.18
C VAL A 64 -0.52 2.92 3.47
N LYS A 65 -1.70 3.57 3.36
CA LYS A 65 -1.89 4.99 3.70
C LYS A 65 -1.55 5.27 5.17
N LYS A 66 -1.97 4.41 6.07
CA LYS A 66 -1.65 4.50 7.49
C LYS A 66 -0.14 4.41 7.73
N ALA A 67 0.54 3.46 7.08
CA ALA A 67 1.99 3.33 7.19
C ALA A 67 2.72 4.55 6.62
N TRP A 68 2.25 5.11 5.51
CA TRP A 68 2.75 6.37 4.96
C TRP A 68 2.65 7.52 5.95
N SER A 69 1.48 7.70 6.57
CA SER A 69 1.28 8.76 7.57
C SER A 69 2.24 8.63 8.77
N GLN A 70 2.65 7.41 9.16
CA GLN A 70 3.67 7.23 10.19
C GLN A 70 5.05 7.70 9.72
N VAL A 71 5.41 7.44 8.46
CA VAL A 71 6.65 7.96 7.86
C VAL A 71 6.64 9.48 7.85
N GLU A 72 5.57 10.11 7.36
CA GLU A 72 5.42 11.58 7.33
C GLU A 72 5.54 12.19 8.73
N ASN A 73 4.90 11.58 9.74
CA ASN A 73 4.99 12.03 11.13
C ASN A 73 6.44 12.05 11.65
N GLN A 74 7.28 11.06 11.27
CA GLN A 74 8.68 11.06 11.68
C GLN A 74 9.50 12.11 10.93
N TYR A 75 9.24 12.32 9.64
CA TYR A 75 9.88 13.39 8.88
C TYR A 75 9.48 14.79 9.40
N GLN A 76 8.21 14.96 9.75
CA GLN A 76 7.74 16.20 10.37
C GLN A 76 8.45 16.44 11.70
N ARG A 77 8.54 15.42 12.55
CA ARG A 77 9.28 15.51 13.83
C ARG A 77 10.73 15.91 13.63
N ARG A 78 11.43 15.33 12.62
CA ARG A 78 12.78 15.73 12.25
C ARG A 78 12.84 17.19 11.84
N SER A 79 11.91 17.64 10.99
CA SER A 79 11.82 19.02 10.53
C SER A 79 11.58 20.01 11.66
N ASP A 80 10.84 19.63 12.70
CA ASP A 80 10.52 20.48 13.85
C ASP A 80 11.71 20.65 14.82
N LEU A 81 12.66 19.71 14.82
CA LEU A 81 13.89 19.82 15.61
C LEU A 81 14.92 20.76 14.97
N ILE A 82 14.90 20.98 13.67
CA ILE A 82 15.89 21.74 12.91
C ILE A 82 16.01 23.20 13.40
N PRO A 83 14.92 23.97 13.59
CA PRO A 83 15.04 25.37 14.03
C PRO A 83 15.77 25.51 15.39
N ASN A 84 15.50 24.60 16.33
CA ASN A 84 16.13 24.61 17.64
C ASN A 84 17.62 24.25 17.53
N LEU A 85 17.96 23.28 16.68
CA LEU A 85 19.35 22.91 16.43
C LEU A 85 20.12 24.07 15.79
N VAL A 86 19.56 24.71 14.75
CA VAL A 86 20.14 25.88 14.06
C VAL A 86 20.35 27.03 15.04
N ALA A 87 19.37 27.33 15.89
CA ALA A 87 19.48 28.38 16.92
C ALA A 87 20.59 28.08 17.94
N THR A 88 20.69 26.84 18.39
CA THR A 88 21.73 26.40 19.33
C THR A 88 23.12 26.52 18.71
N VAL A 89 23.32 25.97 17.49
CA VAL A 89 24.61 26.03 16.78
C VAL A 89 25.00 27.47 16.49
N LYS A 90 24.08 28.34 16.05
CA LYS A 90 24.32 29.73 15.75
C LYS A 90 24.86 30.51 16.97
N GLY A 91 24.48 30.12 18.18
CA GLY A 91 24.95 30.75 19.43
C GLY A 91 26.45 30.54 19.68
N TYR A 92 27.04 29.47 19.15
CA TYR A 92 28.45 29.08 19.33
C TYR A 92 29.30 29.20 18.06
N ALA A 93 28.69 28.97 16.90
CA ALA A 93 29.35 28.90 15.63
C ALA A 93 28.69 29.86 14.60
N SER A 94 28.61 31.15 14.94
CA SER A 94 27.96 32.16 14.07
C SER A 94 28.67 32.36 12.73
N HIS A 95 29.94 31.97 12.59
CA HIS A 95 30.71 32.05 11.35
C HIS A 95 30.35 30.95 10.35
N GLU A 96 29.64 29.89 10.78
CA GLU A 96 29.19 28.77 9.95
C GLU A 96 27.86 29.11 9.20
N SER A 97 27.75 30.35 8.73
CA SER A 97 26.50 30.88 8.15
C SER A 97 26.01 30.07 6.94
N GLN A 98 26.94 29.57 6.12
CA GLN A 98 26.62 28.76 4.95
C GLN A 98 25.97 27.43 5.33
N THR A 99 26.53 26.66 6.26
CA THR A 99 25.96 25.39 6.71
C THR A 99 24.61 25.57 7.39
N LEU A 100 24.45 26.63 8.19
CA LEU A 100 23.16 26.98 8.82
C LEU A 100 22.10 27.31 7.76
N GLN A 101 22.47 28.01 6.70
CA GLN A 101 21.60 28.35 5.57
C GLN A 101 21.22 27.10 4.79
N GLU A 102 22.19 26.24 4.43
CA GLU A 102 21.95 24.98 3.71
C GLU A 102 20.91 24.10 4.42
N VAL A 103 21.01 23.94 5.75
CA VAL A 103 20.03 23.15 6.52
C VAL A 103 18.63 23.78 6.48
N THR A 104 18.56 25.10 6.58
CA THR A 104 17.28 25.83 6.55
C THR A 104 16.62 25.73 5.17
N GLU A 105 17.42 25.85 4.10
CA GLU A 105 16.93 25.73 2.72
C GLU A 105 16.51 24.29 2.39
N ALA A 106 17.30 23.29 2.79
CA ALA A 106 16.95 21.88 2.60
C ALA A 106 15.62 21.53 3.32
N ARG A 107 15.46 22.01 4.57
CA ARG A 107 14.20 21.88 5.31
C ARG A 107 13.03 22.53 4.56
N ALA A 108 13.21 23.77 4.09
CA ALA A 108 12.15 24.49 3.38
C ALA A 108 11.78 23.80 2.07
N SER A 109 12.74 23.25 1.35
CA SER A 109 12.50 22.47 0.11
C SER A 109 11.75 21.19 0.38
N ALA A 110 12.14 20.42 1.38
CA ALA A 110 11.49 19.17 1.75
C ALA A 110 10.05 19.37 2.25
N THR A 111 9.78 20.48 2.96
CA THR A 111 8.43 20.79 3.47
C THR A 111 7.45 21.22 2.36
N ARG A 112 7.94 21.64 1.20
CA ARG A 112 7.09 22.02 0.05
C ARG A 112 6.58 20.83 -0.74
N ILE A 113 7.22 19.67 -0.63
CA ILE A 113 6.84 18.48 -1.36
C ILE A 113 5.75 17.79 -0.57
N THR A 114 4.52 17.84 -1.09
CA THR A 114 3.38 17.08 -0.57
C THR A 114 3.16 15.88 -1.47
N VAL A 115 2.96 14.73 -0.87
CA VAL A 115 2.70 13.48 -1.58
C VAL A 115 1.24 13.10 -1.40
N ASP A 116 0.53 12.95 -2.53
CA ASP A 116 -0.84 12.43 -2.52
C ASP A 116 -0.80 10.90 -2.35
N THR A 117 -1.27 10.42 -1.22
CA THR A 117 -1.31 8.98 -0.92
C THR A 117 -2.28 8.19 -1.80
N ASP A 118 -3.30 8.85 -2.33
CA ASP A 118 -4.26 8.21 -3.24
C ASP A 118 -3.61 7.97 -4.61
N ASN A 119 -2.75 8.90 -5.03
CA ASN A 119 -2.07 8.85 -6.32
C ASN A 119 -0.55 8.85 -6.17
N LEU A 120 -0.03 7.97 -5.33
CA LEU A 120 1.40 7.85 -5.06
C LEU A 120 2.12 7.22 -6.26
N THR A 121 2.81 8.05 -7.06
CA THR A 121 3.61 7.61 -8.21
C THR A 121 5.06 7.35 -7.81
N PRO A 122 5.80 6.50 -8.58
CA PRO A 122 7.24 6.28 -8.36
C PRO A 122 8.03 7.59 -8.39
N GLU A 123 7.71 8.51 -9.31
CA GLU A 123 8.40 9.79 -9.46
C GLU A 123 8.17 10.71 -8.24
N ALA A 124 6.93 10.76 -7.73
CA ALA A 124 6.62 11.53 -6.53
C ALA A 124 7.34 10.97 -5.29
N MET A 125 7.41 9.63 -5.19
CA MET A 125 8.14 8.95 -4.12
C MET A 125 9.65 9.27 -4.17
N LEU A 126 10.27 9.18 -5.35
CA LEU A 126 11.69 9.51 -5.56
C LEU A 126 11.97 10.98 -5.22
N ALA A 127 11.17 11.91 -5.73
CA ALA A 127 11.33 13.34 -5.43
C ALA A 127 11.22 13.64 -3.93
N TYR A 128 10.29 12.98 -3.25
CA TYR A 128 10.15 13.09 -1.81
C TYR A 128 11.36 12.52 -1.07
N GLN A 129 11.82 11.34 -1.49
CA GLN A 129 12.98 10.66 -0.90
C GLN A 129 14.27 11.48 -1.08
N ASP A 130 14.49 12.06 -2.26
CA ASP A 130 15.64 12.92 -2.56
C ASP A 130 15.64 14.17 -1.68
N ALA A 131 14.51 14.85 -1.56
CA ALA A 131 14.41 16.04 -0.72
C ALA A 131 14.68 15.72 0.75
N GLN A 132 14.15 14.60 1.26
CA GLN A 132 14.41 14.15 2.63
C GLN A 132 15.88 13.71 2.81
N GLY A 133 16.50 13.14 1.78
CA GLY A 133 17.93 12.83 1.75
C GLY A 133 18.82 14.07 1.84
N GLN A 134 18.46 15.15 1.14
CA GLN A 134 19.16 16.44 1.23
C GLN A 134 19.11 17.02 2.64
N VAL A 135 17.97 16.93 3.34
CA VAL A 135 17.86 17.33 4.75
C VAL A 135 18.81 16.51 5.62
N GLY A 136 18.85 15.18 5.43
CA GLY A 136 19.76 14.31 6.17
C GLY A 136 21.23 14.66 5.95
N ALA A 137 21.63 14.89 4.71
CA ALA A 137 23.01 15.29 4.37
C ALA A 137 23.39 16.67 4.97
N ALA A 138 22.49 17.64 4.91
CA ALA A 138 22.71 18.97 5.49
C ALA A 138 22.82 18.90 7.02
N LEU A 139 21.96 18.12 7.68
CA LEU A 139 22.03 17.86 9.12
C LEU A 139 23.35 17.18 9.51
N GLY A 140 23.81 16.20 8.73
CA GLY A 140 25.10 15.54 8.96
C GLY A 140 26.25 16.55 8.96
N ARG A 141 26.31 17.46 7.97
CA ARG A 141 27.30 18.54 7.94
C ARG A 141 27.20 19.48 9.15
N LEU A 142 25.97 19.87 9.54
CA LEU A 142 25.77 20.72 10.70
C LEU A 142 26.24 20.06 11.99
N LEU A 143 25.97 18.79 12.19
CA LEU A 143 26.41 18.07 13.38
C LEU A 143 27.95 17.92 13.43
N MET A 144 28.65 17.85 12.28
CA MET A 144 30.10 17.80 12.23
C MET A 144 30.80 19.08 12.72
N ILE A 145 30.12 20.22 12.72
CA ILE A 145 30.66 21.50 13.22
C ILE A 145 31.11 21.41 14.69
N GLN A 146 30.46 20.58 15.50
CA GLN A 146 30.81 20.39 16.92
C GLN A 146 32.30 20.01 17.13
N GLU A 147 32.94 19.36 16.14
CA GLU A 147 34.35 18.97 16.26
C GLU A 147 35.29 20.17 16.30
N SER A 148 34.89 21.29 15.68
CA SER A 148 35.64 22.56 15.66
C SER A 148 35.27 23.50 16.82
N TYR A 149 34.18 23.20 17.54
CA TYR A 149 33.64 24.07 18.61
C TYR A 149 33.42 23.28 19.91
N PRO A 150 34.44 23.13 20.76
CA PRO A 150 34.37 22.33 22.00
C PRO A 150 33.27 22.75 22.97
N GLU A 151 32.96 24.06 23.03
CA GLU A 151 31.89 24.60 23.88
C GLU A 151 30.48 24.14 23.39
N LEU A 152 30.28 24.05 22.07
CA LEU A 152 29.07 23.48 21.46
C LEU A 152 28.97 22.01 21.79
N LYS A 153 30.06 21.26 21.62
CA LYS A 153 30.13 19.83 21.90
C LYS A 153 29.79 19.49 23.35
N ALA A 154 30.11 20.40 24.31
CA ALA A 154 29.79 20.27 25.72
C ALA A 154 28.39 20.82 26.10
N ASN A 155 27.68 21.44 25.14
CA ASN A 155 26.38 22.06 25.44
C ASN A 155 25.29 20.99 25.60
N GLN A 156 24.60 21.00 26.74
CA GLN A 156 23.59 20.00 27.08
C GLN A 156 22.40 20.01 26.10
N ASN A 157 21.93 21.19 25.70
CA ASN A 157 20.82 21.31 24.75
C ASN A 157 21.18 20.75 23.38
N PHE A 158 22.45 20.97 22.94
CA PHE A 158 22.93 20.40 21.67
C PHE A 158 22.97 18.87 21.71
N LEU A 159 23.51 18.28 22.77
CA LEU A 159 23.57 16.82 22.96
C LEU A 159 22.18 16.19 23.00
N GLU A 160 21.24 16.86 23.66
CA GLU A 160 19.86 16.39 23.74
C GLU A 160 19.17 16.43 22.35
N LEU A 161 19.34 17.52 21.58
CA LEU A 161 18.84 17.64 20.22
C LEU A 161 19.47 16.61 19.28
N GLN A 162 20.78 16.38 19.40
CA GLN A 162 21.46 15.33 18.63
C GLN A 162 20.86 13.95 18.94
N THR A 163 20.68 13.61 20.20
CA THR A 163 20.07 12.33 20.62
C THR A 163 18.63 12.18 20.07
N GLN A 164 17.85 13.26 20.08
CA GLN A 164 16.49 13.25 19.52
C GLN A 164 16.50 13.06 18.00
N LEU A 165 17.44 13.69 17.29
CA LEU A 165 17.60 13.51 15.84
C LEU A 165 18.01 12.09 15.48
N GLU A 166 19.01 11.52 16.17
CA GLU A 166 19.45 10.13 15.98
C GLU A 166 18.28 9.15 16.23
N GLY A 167 17.53 9.37 17.32
CA GLY A 167 16.34 8.58 17.60
C GLY A 167 15.25 8.71 16.55
N THR A 168 15.11 9.90 15.94
CA THR A 168 14.13 10.15 14.88
C THR A 168 14.57 9.49 13.57
N GLU A 169 15.85 9.53 13.19
CA GLU A 169 16.40 8.82 12.01
C GLU A 169 16.20 7.31 12.11
N ASN A 170 16.44 6.73 13.28
CA ASN A 170 16.16 5.31 13.50
C ASN A 170 14.67 4.98 13.31
N ARG A 171 13.77 5.84 13.79
CA ARG A 171 12.32 5.66 13.61
C ARG A 171 11.91 5.83 12.15
N ILE A 172 12.47 6.80 11.42
CA ILE A 172 12.25 6.97 9.98
C ILE A 172 12.60 5.66 9.25
N SER A 173 13.74 5.07 9.55
CA SER A 173 14.17 3.80 8.94
C SER A 173 13.18 2.66 9.24
N VAL A 174 12.70 2.54 10.47
CA VAL A 174 11.70 1.53 10.87
C VAL A 174 10.36 1.74 10.16
N GLU A 175 9.86 2.98 10.11
CA GLU A 175 8.56 3.25 9.48
C GLU A 175 8.63 3.13 7.94
N ARG A 176 9.76 3.47 7.30
CA ARG A 176 9.99 3.19 5.86
C ARG A 176 9.93 1.69 5.57
N LYS A 177 10.59 0.87 6.40
CA LYS A 177 10.51 -0.59 6.28
C LYS A 177 9.08 -1.09 6.42
N ARG A 178 8.34 -0.60 7.41
CA ARG A 178 6.94 -0.95 7.64
C ARG A 178 6.05 -0.56 6.46
N PHE A 179 6.25 0.63 5.90
CA PHE A 179 5.56 1.05 4.68
C PHE A 179 5.82 0.07 3.52
N ASN A 180 7.07 -0.30 3.29
CA ASN A 180 7.44 -1.25 2.24
C ASN A 180 6.78 -2.63 2.47
N GLU A 181 6.67 -3.10 3.70
CA GLU A 181 5.99 -4.35 4.05
C GLU A 181 4.48 -4.27 3.72
N GLU A 182 3.80 -3.20 4.10
CA GLU A 182 2.38 -3.02 3.79
C GLU A 182 2.13 -2.84 2.28
N ALA A 183 2.98 -2.07 1.60
CA ALA A 183 2.94 -1.92 0.14
C ALA A 183 3.16 -3.28 -0.57
N GLN A 184 4.06 -4.13 -0.06
CA GLN A 184 4.28 -5.48 -0.60
C GLN A 184 3.05 -6.37 -0.43
N ILE A 185 2.41 -6.35 0.74
CA ILE A 185 1.19 -7.11 1.01
C ILE A 185 0.07 -6.66 0.07
N TYR A 186 -0.11 -5.37 -0.11
CA TYR A 186 -1.10 -4.78 -1.02
C TYR A 186 -0.80 -5.15 -2.47
N ASN A 187 0.39 -4.85 -2.98
CA ASN A 187 0.80 -5.13 -4.36
C ASN A 187 0.72 -6.62 -4.71
N THR A 188 1.09 -7.50 -3.75
CA THR A 188 0.94 -8.94 -3.92
C THR A 188 -0.52 -9.34 -4.06
N SER A 189 -1.42 -8.70 -3.30
CA SER A 189 -2.86 -8.98 -3.36
C SER A 189 -3.47 -8.56 -4.69
N LEU A 190 -3.03 -7.45 -5.28
CA LEU A 190 -3.46 -7.01 -6.61
C LEU A 190 -3.10 -8.02 -7.72
N ARG A 191 -2.02 -8.78 -7.54
CA ARG A 191 -1.51 -9.74 -8.55
C ARG A 191 -2.03 -11.16 -8.35
N ARG A 192 -2.62 -11.49 -7.19
CA ARG A 192 -3.15 -12.83 -6.90
C ARG A 192 -4.46 -13.07 -7.64
N PHE A 193 -4.57 -14.26 -8.27
CA PHE A 193 -5.83 -14.75 -8.81
C PHE A 193 -6.72 -15.28 -7.66
N PRO A 194 -8.04 -15.03 -7.69
CA PRO A 194 -8.81 -14.26 -8.69
C PRO A 194 -8.95 -12.75 -8.38
N GLN A 195 -8.32 -12.23 -7.31
CA GLN A 195 -8.40 -10.81 -6.89
C GLN A 195 -7.91 -9.82 -7.96
N ASN A 196 -6.96 -10.23 -8.82
CA ASN A 196 -6.45 -9.39 -9.90
C ASN A 196 -7.54 -8.96 -10.90
N ILE A 197 -8.61 -9.76 -11.06
CA ILE A 197 -9.76 -9.40 -11.91
C ILE A 197 -10.50 -8.22 -11.29
N ILE A 198 -10.77 -8.28 -9.97
CA ILE A 198 -11.45 -7.20 -9.25
C ILE A 198 -10.58 -5.93 -9.27
N ALA A 199 -9.28 -6.07 -8.98
CA ALA A 199 -8.34 -4.95 -9.00
C ALA A 199 -8.32 -4.23 -10.36
N GLY A 200 -8.29 -4.99 -11.48
CA GLY A 200 -8.31 -4.41 -12.82
C GLY A 200 -9.61 -3.69 -13.18
N ILE A 201 -10.77 -4.20 -12.73
CA ILE A 201 -12.07 -3.57 -12.98
C ILE A 201 -12.26 -2.31 -12.14
N THR A 202 -11.77 -2.32 -10.90
CA THR A 202 -11.99 -1.24 -9.92
C THR A 202 -10.89 -0.19 -9.90
N GLY A 203 -9.80 -0.35 -10.69
CA GLY A 203 -8.77 0.66 -10.89
C GLY A 203 -7.73 0.75 -9.76
N PHE A 204 -7.58 -0.28 -8.95
CA PHE A 204 -6.50 -0.34 -7.97
C PHE A 204 -5.13 -0.41 -8.68
N VAL A 205 -4.20 0.47 -8.25
CA VAL A 205 -2.85 0.54 -8.81
C VAL A 205 -1.80 0.16 -7.77
N PRO A 206 -0.68 -0.47 -8.17
CA PRO A 206 0.40 -0.79 -7.26
C PRO A 206 1.01 0.48 -6.66
N LYS A 207 1.42 0.41 -5.39
CA LYS A 207 2.13 1.48 -4.71
C LYS A 207 3.65 1.25 -4.82
N PRO A 208 4.46 2.31 -5.03
CA PRO A 208 5.91 2.21 -5.07
C PRO A 208 6.50 1.87 -3.70
N TYR A 209 7.80 1.54 -3.69
CA TYR A 209 8.55 1.28 -2.47
C TYR A 209 9.57 2.38 -2.21
N PHE A 210 9.93 2.57 -0.97
CA PHE A 210 11.17 3.27 -0.65
C PHE A 210 12.35 2.43 -1.10
N GLU A 211 13.24 3.03 -1.87
CA GLU A 211 14.49 2.41 -2.27
C GLU A 211 15.55 2.55 -1.17
N SER A 212 16.50 1.63 -1.10
CA SER A 212 17.68 1.82 -0.27
C SER A 212 18.55 2.94 -0.86
N ASN A 213 19.26 3.67 -0.01
CA ASN A 213 20.17 4.70 -0.48
C ASN A 213 21.24 4.07 -1.37
N ASP A 214 21.58 4.75 -2.48
CA ASP A 214 22.65 4.33 -3.37
C ASP A 214 23.95 4.07 -2.58
N GLY A 215 24.54 2.90 -2.80
CA GLY A 215 25.79 2.49 -2.13
C GLY A 215 25.61 1.73 -0.81
N SER A 216 24.37 1.49 -0.34
CA SER A 216 24.12 0.68 0.88
C SER A 216 24.44 -0.81 0.69
N ASP A 217 24.59 -1.27 -0.54
CA ASP A 217 24.94 -2.65 -0.94
C ASP A 217 26.47 -2.86 -1.00
N GLN A 218 27.27 -1.80 -0.89
CA GLN A 218 28.72 -1.92 -0.80
C GLN A 218 29.13 -1.96 0.67
N ALA A 219 29.66 -3.10 1.09
CA ALA A 219 30.29 -3.17 2.42
C ALA A 219 31.46 -2.18 2.47
N PRO A 220 31.60 -1.37 3.55
CA PRO A 220 32.73 -0.47 3.68
C PRO A 220 34.03 -1.28 3.61
N THR A 221 34.91 -0.93 2.65
CA THR A 221 36.28 -1.46 2.59
C THR A 221 37.05 -0.92 3.78
N VAL A 222 37.36 -1.79 4.73
CA VAL A 222 38.24 -1.45 5.84
C VAL A 222 39.68 -1.66 5.33
N GLU A 223 40.37 -0.58 5.00
CA GLU A 223 41.81 -0.58 4.82
C GLU A 223 42.49 -0.40 6.17
N PHE A 224 43.35 -1.35 6.55
CA PHE A 224 44.17 -1.29 7.75
C PHE A 224 45.53 -0.70 7.44
#